data_3fc41f50044caf5033b3b52e27ddce14
#
_entry.id   3fc41f50044caf5033b3b52e27ddce14
#
_cell.length_a   1.000
_cell.length_b   1.000
_cell.length_c   1.000
_cell.angle_alpha   90.00
_cell.angle_beta   90.00
_cell.angle_gamma   90.00
#
_symmetry.space_group_name_H-M   'P 1'
#
loop_
_entity.id
_entity.type
_entity.pdbx_description
1 polymer ?
#
loop_
_entity_poly.entity_id
_entity_poly.type
_entity_poly.pdbx_seq_one_letter_code
_entity_poly.pdbx_strand_id
1 'polypeptide(L)'
;MGDRSHWRTDSPDLLILEGWFLGVKPWNNKTITSSKINSTLSSSELSYRENINSNLLNYQDIWNLVDDIWHIKPLRFEYMNLWKTNQEKAMLQKKGNALTDTKLENFLRMLNTSIPHQCFENIDSEVSFLINQERKLIDFKLNF
;
A
#
# COMPACT_ATOMS: atom_id res chain seq x y z
N MET A 1 -3.81 18.30 -2.73
CA MET A 1 -4.15 18.10 -1.30
C MET A 1 -5.60 18.47 -1.15
N GLY A 2 -6.43 17.59 -0.59
CA GLY A 2 -7.82 17.92 -0.28
C GLY A 2 -7.88 18.97 0.83
N ASP A 3 -8.96 19.75 0.85
CA ASP A 3 -9.22 20.69 1.94
C ASP A 3 -9.37 19.89 3.24
N ARG A 4 -8.63 20.30 4.26
CA ARG A 4 -8.81 19.76 5.60
C ARG A 4 -10.06 20.42 6.19
N SER A 5 -11.10 19.65 6.40
CA SER A 5 -12.25 20.10 7.18
C SER A 5 -11.83 20.41 8.62
N HIS A 6 -12.59 21.24 9.30
CA HIS A 6 -12.40 21.45 10.74
C HIS A 6 -12.52 20.13 11.50
N TRP A 7 -11.78 20.00 12.61
CA TRP A 7 -11.90 18.87 13.51
C TRP A 7 -13.35 18.68 13.93
N ARG A 8 -13.84 17.45 13.81
CA ARG A 8 -15.14 17.05 14.31
C ARG A 8 -14.98 16.38 15.66
N THR A 9 -15.89 16.70 16.57
CA THR A 9 -15.96 16.08 17.91
C THR A 9 -17.09 15.07 18.01
N ASP A 10 -17.67 14.67 16.86
CA ASP A 10 -18.72 13.66 16.80
C ASP A 10 -18.16 12.31 17.29
N SER A 11 -19.01 11.51 17.93
CA SER A 11 -18.69 10.12 18.29
C SER A 11 -19.38 9.21 17.26
N PRO A 12 -18.69 8.79 16.19
CA PRO A 12 -19.28 7.90 15.21
C PRO A 12 -19.44 6.48 15.78
N ASP A 13 -20.50 5.78 15.38
CA ASP A 13 -20.69 4.37 15.70
C ASP A 13 -19.72 3.46 14.91
N LEU A 14 -19.30 3.93 13.74
CA LEU A 14 -18.37 3.23 12.87
C LEU A 14 -17.38 4.22 12.23
N LEU A 15 -16.09 3.89 12.29
CA LEU A 15 -15.02 4.61 11.61
C LEU A 15 -14.38 3.68 10.58
N ILE A 16 -14.42 4.06 9.30
CA ILE A 16 -13.72 3.34 8.23
C ILE A 16 -12.44 4.12 7.89
N LEU A 17 -11.31 3.47 8.11
CA LEU A 17 -9.99 3.97 7.72
C LEU A 17 -9.53 3.23 6.46
N GLU A 18 -9.23 3.97 5.40
CA GLU A 18 -8.69 3.45 4.16
C GLU A 18 -7.23 3.87 4.00
N GLY A 19 -6.35 2.93 3.70
CA GLY A 19 -4.94 3.21 3.53
C GLY A 19 -4.20 2.11 2.78
N TRP A 20 -3.19 2.51 2.01
CA TRP A 20 -2.45 1.64 1.12
C TRP A 20 -1.53 0.65 1.81
N PHE A 21 -0.95 1.04 2.93
CA PHE A 21 -0.08 0.21 3.77
C PHE A 21 -0.68 -0.06 5.16
N LEU A 22 -2.01 0.13 5.29
CA LEU A 22 -2.74 -0.11 6.52
C LEU A 22 -2.58 -1.58 6.94
N GLY A 23 -2.21 -1.81 8.19
CA GLY A 23 -1.96 -3.14 8.72
C GLY A 23 -0.58 -3.73 8.40
N VAL A 24 0.25 -3.06 7.58
CA VAL A 24 1.62 -3.52 7.32
C VAL A 24 2.44 -3.44 8.61
N LYS A 25 3.06 -4.57 8.97
CA LYS A 25 3.93 -4.68 10.15
C LYS A 25 5.40 -4.51 9.77
N PRO A 26 6.25 -4.02 10.69
CA PRO A 26 7.69 -4.04 10.49
C PRO A 26 8.18 -5.44 10.16
N TRP A 27 9.16 -5.52 9.28
CA TRP A 27 9.71 -6.80 8.83
C TRP A 27 11.13 -7.03 9.36
N ASN A 28 11.51 -8.29 9.44
CA ASN A 28 12.90 -8.67 9.73
C ASN A 28 13.66 -8.89 8.41
N ASN A 29 14.73 -8.15 8.19
CA ASN A 29 15.55 -8.25 6.99
C ASN A 29 16.11 -9.66 6.75
N LYS A 30 16.28 -10.49 7.79
CA LYS A 30 16.74 -11.87 7.67
C LYS A 30 15.72 -12.79 6.98
N THR A 31 14.42 -12.51 7.13
CA THR A 31 13.34 -13.31 6.54
C THR A 31 13.00 -12.91 5.10
N ILE A 32 13.39 -11.72 4.67
CA ILE A 32 13.01 -11.15 3.37
C ILE A 32 14.16 -11.22 2.33
N THR A 33 15.29 -11.80 2.70
CA THR A 33 16.55 -11.78 1.92
C THR A 33 16.52 -12.52 0.58
N SER A 34 15.45 -13.22 0.22
CA SER A 34 15.44 -14.11 -0.95
C SER A 34 14.74 -13.60 -2.20
N SER A 35 14.23 -12.35 -2.22
CA SER A 35 13.60 -11.84 -3.44
C SER A 35 14.65 -11.30 -4.42
N LYS A 36 14.54 -11.66 -5.70
CA LYS A 36 15.37 -11.14 -6.81
C LYS A 36 15.42 -9.59 -6.84
N ILE A 37 14.45 -8.91 -6.26
CA ILE A 37 14.36 -7.45 -6.17
C ILE A 37 15.47 -6.89 -5.27
N ASN A 38 15.85 -7.57 -4.18
CA ASN A 38 16.86 -7.05 -3.26
C ASN A 38 18.24 -6.89 -3.92
N SER A 39 18.57 -7.72 -4.91
CA SER A 39 19.84 -7.64 -5.65
C SER A 39 19.90 -6.46 -6.63
N THR A 40 18.80 -5.77 -6.89
CA THR A 40 18.69 -4.66 -7.85
C THR A 40 18.48 -3.29 -7.18
N LEU A 41 18.44 -3.25 -5.83
CA LEU A 41 18.26 -2.01 -5.09
C LEU A 41 19.59 -1.25 -4.97
N SER A 42 19.52 0.06 -5.18
CA SER A 42 20.63 0.96 -4.88
C SER A 42 20.80 1.14 -3.37
N SER A 43 21.96 1.64 -2.94
CA SER A 43 22.22 1.91 -1.53
C SER A 43 21.23 2.92 -0.94
N SER A 44 20.80 3.90 -1.74
CA SER A 44 19.80 4.89 -1.30
C SER A 44 18.41 4.26 -1.14
N GLU A 45 18.00 3.34 -2.00
CA GLU A 45 16.74 2.62 -1.88
C GLU A 45 16.75 1.68 -0.67
N LEU A 46 17.87 1.03 -0.39
CA LEU A 46 18.03 0.22 0.83
C LEU A 46 17.90 1.07 2.09
N SER A 47 18.62 2.20 2.17
CA SER A 47 18.51 3.12 3.30
C SER A 47 17.10 3.69 3.48
N TYR A 48 16.42 4.02 2.37
CA TYR A 48 15.03 4.48 2.41
C TYR A 48 14.09 3.40 2.93
N ARG A 49 14.27 2.14 2.49
CA ARG A 49 13.51 0.97 2.95
C ARG A 49 13.70 0.73 4.46
N GLU A 50 14.91 0.85 4.97
CA GLU A 50 15.22 0.72 6.39
C GLU A 50 14.53 1.83 7.21
N ASN A 51 14.54 3.07 6.73
CA ASN A 51 13.82 4.17 7.36
C ASN A 51 12.31 3.91 7.41
N ILE A 52 11.72 3.40 6.33
CA ILE A 52 10.30 3.03 6.33
C ILE A 52 10.02 1.93 7.34
N ASN A 53 10.85 0.88 7.37
CA ASN A 53 10.69 -0.21 8.32
C ASN A 53 10.73 0.27 9.77
N SER A 54 11.65 1.17 10.09
CA SER A 54 11.75 1.78 11.42
C SER A 54 10.54 2.64 11.75
N ASN A 55 10.02 3.38 10.78
CA ASN A 55 8.84 4.22 10.99
C ASN A 55 7.55 3.41 11.14
N LEU A 56 7.46 2.20 10.56
CA LEU A 56 6.30 1.33 10.74
C LEU A 56 6.09 0.92 12.21
N LEU A 57 7.12 0.96 13.05
CA LEU A 57 6.98 0.76 14.50
C LEU A 57 6.03 1.79 15.12
N ASN A 58 6.08 3.04 14.66
CA ASN A 58 5.24 4.12 15.17
C ASN A 58 3.75 3.97 14.76
N TYR A 59 3.47 3.15 13.74
CA TYR A 59 2.09 2.90 13.30
C TYR A 59 1.43 1.74 14.04
N GLN A 60 2.19 0.94 14.80
CA GLN A 60 1.62 -0.22 15.50
C GLN A 60 0.53 0.18 16.49
N ASP A 61 0.69 1.31 17.18
CA ASP A 61 -0.32 1.82 18.11
C ASP A 61 -1.64 2.16 17.38
N ILE A 62 -1.54 2.64 16.13
CA ILE A 62 -2.72 2.94 15.29
C ILE A 62 -3.37 1.63 14.84
N TRP A 63 -2.56 0.63 14.41
CA TRP A 63 -3.08 -0.67 13.99
C TRP A 63 -3.79 -1.40 15.14
N ASN A 64 -3.31 -1.22 16.37
CA ASN A 64 -3.93 -1.81 17.57
C ASN A 64 -5.28 -1.18 17.94
N LEU A 65 -5.64 -0.03 17.37
CA LEU A 65 -6.96 0.59 17.54
C LEU A 65 -8.00 0.12 16.50
N VAL A 66 -7.56 -0.63 15.51
CA VAL A 66 -8.44 -1.15 14.45
C VAL A 66 -9.01 -2.48 14.90
N ASP A 67 -10.34 -2.58 14.94
CA ASP A 67 -11.04 -3.80 15.35
C ASP A 67 -10.95 -4.87 14.27
N ASP A 68 -11.21 -4.50 13.00
CA ASP A 68 -11.25 -5.41 11.85
C ASP A 68 -10.46 -4.85 10.68
N ILE A 69 -9.64 -5.66 10.02
CA ILE A 69 -8.96 -5.32 8.77
C ILE A 69 -9.55 -6.12 7.61
N TRP A 70 -9.99 -5.41 6.60
CA TRP A 70 -10.40 -5.97 5.32
C TRP A 70 -9.35 -5.71 4.27
N HIS A 71 -8.70 -6.77 3.81
CA HIS A 71 -7.56 -6.68 2.92
C HIS A 71 -7.96 -6.93 1.47
N ILE A 72 -7.80 -5.93 0.61
CA ILE A 72 -8.01 -6.06 -0.83
C ILE A 72 -6.67 -6.40 -1.49
N LYS A 73 -6.53 -7.65 -1.96
CA LYS A 73 -5.31 -8.17 -2.57
C LYS A 73 -5.44 -8.20 -4.10
N PRO A 74 -4.50 -7.63 -4.83
CA PRO A 74 -4.41 -7.93 -6.26
C PRO A 74 -3.92 -9.37 -6.47
N LEU A 75 -4.43 -10.07 -7.49
CA LEU A 75 -3.93 -11.39 -7.90
C LEU A 75 -2.42 -11.35 -8.24
N ARG A 76 -1.96 -10.21 -8.76
CA ARG A 76 -0.53 -9.92 -9.01
C ARG A 76 -0.21 -8.51 -8.58
N PHE A 77 0.87 -8.35 -7.85
CA PHE A 77 1.29 -7.03 -7.34
C PHE A 77 1.56 -6.01 -8.47
N GLU A 78 2.02 -6.48 -9.63
CA GLU A 78 2.28 -5.65 -10.80
C GLU A 78 1.06 -4.89 -11.32
N TYR A 79 -0.16 -5.34 -11.00
CA TYR A 79 -1.39 -4.62 -11.36
C TYR A 79 -1.47 -3.22 -10.75
N MET A 80 -0.80 -3.01 -9.60
CA MET A 80 -0.70 -1.69 -8.98
C MET A 80 -0.08 -0.64 -9.92
N ASN A 81 0.96 -1.04 -10.67
CA ASN A 81 1.63 -0.17 -11.64
C ASN A 81 0.66 0.23 -12.76
N LEU A 82 -0.07 -0.75 -13.29
CA LEU A 82 -1.08 -0.50 -14.33
C LEU A 82 -2.19 0.41 -13.83
N TRP A 83 -2.70 0.15 -12.63
CA TRP A 83 -3.78 0.96 -12.05
C TRP A 83 -3.35 2.40 -11.80
N LYS A 84 -2.13 2.60 -11.31
CA LYS A 84 -1.59 3.95 -11.11
C LYS A 84 -1.40 4.68 -12.44
N THR A 85 -0.84 4.00 -13.44
CA THR A 85 -0.68 4.57 -14.77
C THR A 85 -2.03 4.96 -15.39
N ASN A 86 -3.04 4.12 -15.29
CA ASN A 86 -4.39 4.41 -15.78
C ASN A 86 -5.05 5.57 -15.02
N GLN A 87 -4.80 5.66 -13.71
CA GLN A 87 -5.28 6.78 -12.89
C GLN A 87 -4.69 8.11 -13.37
N GLU A 88 -3.37 8.16 -13.61
CA GLU A 88 -2.72 9.38 -14.09
C GLU A 88 -3.22 9.79 -15.49
N LYS A 89 -3.40 8.82 -16.40
CA LYS A 89 -4.00 9.07 -17.72
C LYS A 89 -5.42 9.66 -17.60
N ALA A 90 -6.24 9.09 -16.73
CA ALA A 90 -7.60 9.59 -16.49
C ALA A 90 -7.60 10.99 -15.85
N MET A 91 -6.66 11.26 -14.95
CA MET A 91 -6.49 12.59 -14.34
C MET A 91 -6.07 13.63 -15.39
N LEU A 92 -5.14 13.30 -16.26
CA LEU A 92 -4.71 14.17 -17.35
C LEU A 92 -5.90 14.54 -18.25
N GLN A 93 -6.70 13.55 -18.64
CA GLN A 93 -7.88 13.77 -19.49
C GLN A 93 -8.97 14.63 -18.81
N LYS A 94 -9.20 14.42 -17.50
CA LYS A 94 -10.30 15.10 -16.79
C LYS A 94 -9.92 16.48 -16.26
N LYS A 95 -8.67 16.64 -15.80
CA LYS A 95 -8.22 17.82 -15.05
C LYS A 95 -7.05 18.56 -15.72
N GLY A 96 -6.51 18.03 -16.82
CA GLY A 96 -5.33 18.59 -17.50
C GLY A 96 -4.06 18.54 -16.63
N ASN A 97 -4.06 17.82 -15.52
CA ASN A 97 -2.94 17.73 -14.59
C ASN A 97 -2.72 16.28 -14.15
N ALA A 98 -1.50 15.79 -14.35
CA ALA A 98 -1.05 14.47 -13.95
C ALA A 98 0.46 14.48 -13.67
N LEU A 99 0.99 13.41 -13.15
CA LEU A 99 2.44 13.22 -13.07
C LEU A 99 3.02 13.15 -14.48
N THR A 100 4.17 13.79 -14.67
CA THR A 100 4.97 13.56 -15.89
C THR A 100 5.47 12.12 -15.94
N ASP A 101 5.80 11.60 -17.11
CA ASP A 101 6.25 10.21 -17.28
C ASP A 101 7.41 9.87 -16.33
N THR A 102 8.44 10.73 -16.25
CA THR A 102 9.57 10.54 -15.33
C THR A 102 9.15 10.54 -13.87
N LYS A 103 8.21 11.39 -13.45
CA LYS A 103 7.71 11.41 -12.07
C LYS A 103 6.88 10.16 -11.77
N LEU A 104 6.12 9.68 -12.74
CA LEU A 104 5.34 8.46 -12.62
C LEU A 104 6.26 7.24 -12.49
N GLU A 105 7.28 7.12 -13.33
CA GLU A 105 8.30 6.06 -13.24
C GLU A 105 8.99 6.04 -11.87
N ASN A 106 9.44 7.19 -11.39
CA ASN A 106 10.07 7.31 -10.07
C ASN A 106 9.10 6.93 -8.95
N PHE A 107 7.84 7.34 -9.06
CA PHE A 107 6.81 6.98 -8.09
C PHE A 107 6.57 5.47 -8.09
N LEU A 108 6.41 4.83 -9.25
CA LEU A 108 6.23 3.39 -9.38
C LEU A 108 7.47 2.62 -8.87
N ARG A 109 8.67 3.13 -9.15
CA ARG A 109 9.90 2.56 -8.60
C ARG A 109 9.90 2.61 -7.08
N MET A 110 9.59 3.76 -6.48
CA MET A 110 9.47 3.91 -5.03
C MET A 110 8.46 2.92 -4.46
N LEU A 111 7.27 2.79 -5.06
CA LEU A 111 6.24 1.86 -4.61
C LEU A 111 6.72 0.41 -4.57
N ASN A 112 7.44 -0.01 -5.62
CA ASN A 112 7.91 -1.39 -5.76
C ASN A 112 9.13 -1.69 -4.87
N THR A 113 9.86 -0.66 -4.40
CA THR A 113 11.12 -0.86 -3.68
C THR A 113 11.04 -0.53 -2.19
N SER A 114 10.10 0.32 -1.77
CA SER A 114 10.06 0.84 -0.39
C SER A 114 9.62 -0.18 0.65
N ILE A 115 8.64 -1.02 0.34
CA ILE A 115 8.13 -2.07 1.22
C ILE A 115 8.21 -3.41 0.46
N PRO A 116 8.80 -4.47 1.04
CA PRO A 116 8.80 -5.78 0.42
C PRO A 116 7.38 -6.30 0.16
N HIS A 117 7.15 -6.90 -1.02
CA HIS A 117 5.82 -7.37 -1.42
C HIS A 117 5.23 -8.37 -0.41
N GLN A 118 6.07 -9.22 0.19
CA GLN A 118 5.65 -10.18 1.20
C GLN A 118 4.99 -9.53 2.42
N CYS A 119 5.32 -8.26 2.72
CA CYS A 119 4.69 -7.54 3.82
C CYS A 119 3.22 -7.25 3.54
N PHE A 120 2.85 -7.06 2.27
CA PHE A 120 1.46 -6.90 1.87
C PHE A 120 0.70 -8.22 1.79
N GLU A 121 1.40 -9.33 1.52
CA GLU A 121 0.78 -10.66 1.50
C GLU A 121 0.43 -11.16 2.91
N ASN A 122 1.18 -10.72 3.92
CA ASN A 122 1.10 -11.18 5.30
C ASN A 122 0.39 -10.17 6.23
N ILE A 123 -0.50 -9.34 5.70
CA ILE A 123 -1.36 -8.50 6.53
C ILE A 123 -2.33 -9.41 7.30
N ASP A 124 -2.33 -9.25 8.62
CA ASP A 124 -3.30 -9.91 9.49
C ASP A 124 -4.66 -9.27 9.27
N SER A 125 -5.59 -10.01 8.70
CA SER A 125 -6.89 -9.48 8.27
C SER A 125 -7.98 -10.53 8.49
N GLU A 126 -9.15 -10.09 8.93
CA GLU A 126 -10.33 -10.94 9.12
C GLU A 126 -10.90 -11.38 7.77
N VAL A 127 -10.82 -10.50 6.77
CA VAL A 127 -11.30 -10.80 5.42
C VAL A 127 -10.27 -10.40 4.38
N SER A 128 -10.00 -11.28 3.44
CA SER A 128 -9.18 -10.99 2.26
C SER A 128 -10.01 -11.12 0.98
N PHE A 129 -10.00 -10.07 0.17
CA PHE A 129 -10.64 -10.03 -1.15
C PHE A 129 -9.58 -10.11 -2.23
N LEU A 130 -9.67 -11.11 -3.11
CA LEU A 130 -8.77 -11.25 -4.25
C LEU A 130 -9.39 -10.59 -5.48
N ILE A 131 -8.69 -9.63 -6.08
CA ILE A 131 -9.17 -8.91 -7.25
C ILE A 131 -8.25 -9.11 -8.47
N ASN A 132 -8.86 -9.12 -9.66
CA ASN A 132 -8.14 -9.23 -10.92
C ASN A 132 -7.63 -7.86 -11.43
N GLN A 133 -7.04 -7.87 -12.62
CA GLN A 133 -6.49 -6.68 -13.28
C GLN A 133 -7.54 -5.58 -13.51
N GLU A 134 -8.80 -5.97 -13.77
CA GLU A 134 -9.96 -5.08 -13.95
C GLU A 134 -10.59 -4.65 -12.62
N ARG A 135 -9.96 -4.97 -11.48
CA ARG A 135 -10.46 -4.72 -10.12
C ARG A 135 -11.79 -5.41 -9.81
N LYS A 136 -12.09 -6.51 -10.48
CA LYS A 136 -13.25 -7.34 -10.17
C LYS A 136 -12.87 -8.38 -9.13
N LEU A 137 -13.78 -8.62 -8.20
CA LEU A 137 -13.65 -9.69 -7.22
C LEU A 137 -13.57 -11.05 -7.93
N ILE A 138 -12.53 -11.82 -7.59
CA ILE A 138 -12.35 -13.20 -8.06
C ILE A 138 -12.73 -14.18 -6.96
N ASP A 139 -12.26 -13.88 -5.74
CA ASP A 139 -12.39 -14.75 -4.59
C ASP A 139 -12.34 -13.96 -3.30
N PHE A 140 -12.79 -14.52 -2.20
CA PHE A 140 -12.62 -13.96 -0.87
C PHE A 140 -12.36 -15.07 0.15
N LYS A 141 -11.67 -14.73 1.22
CA LYS A 141 -11.35 -15.64 2.31
C LYS A 141 -11.67 -14.98 3.65
N LEU A 142 -12.34 -15.73 4.52
CA LEU A 142 -12.50 -15.41 5.93
C LEU A 142 -11.37 -16.08 6.71
N ASN A 143 -10.71 -15.34 7.61
CA ASN A 143 -9.52 -15.79 8.32
C ASN A 143 -9.79 -15.89 9.84
N PHE A 144 -10.93 -16.45 10.22
CA PHE A 144 -11.27 -16.69 11.62
C PHE A 144 -10.55 -17.92 12.18
#